data_41fa9c33955a7ada2d90b2b5fb227df2
#
_entry.id   41fa9c33955a7ada2d90b2b5fb227df2
#
_cell.length_a   1.000
_cell.length_b   1.000
_cell.length_c   1.000
_cell.angle_alpha   90.00
_cell.angle_beta   90.00
_cell.angle_gamma   90.00
#
_symmetry.space_group_name_H-M   'P 1'
#
loop_
_entity.id
_entity.type
_entity.pdbx_description
1 polymer ?
#
loop_
_entity_poly.entity_id
_entity_poly.type
_entity_poly.pdbx_seq_one_letter_code
_entity_poly.pdbx_strand_id
1 'polypeptide(L)'
;MGPRVKEKTLSRREREKLRQRRDMLTAALRLFSEKGYHSVSMHEIAEESEFAIGTLYKFFRNKEDLYRVLVLEQADAIHDALVGALEEPRDEI
;
A
#
# COMPACT_ATOMS: atom_id res chain seq x y z
N MET A 1 21.67 -18.58 4.87
CA MET A 1 21.25 -18.46 4.15
C MET A 1 19.88 -18.28 4.02
N GLY A 2 19.10 -18.64 3.57
CA GLY A 2 17.74 -18.51 3.53
C GLY A 2 17.19 -17.18 3.19
N PRO A 3 16.09 -16.87 3.76
CA PRO A 3 15.29 -15.74 3.34
C PRO A 3 15.96 -14.42 3.45
N ARG A 4 16.89 -14.31 4.36
CA ARG A 4 17.52 -13.05 4.49
C ARG A 4 18.30 -12.67 3.30
N VAL A 5 18.82 -13.62 2.61
CA VAL A 5 19.57 -13.36 1.42
C VAL A 5 18.70 -12.67 0.39
N LYS A 6 17.45 -13.10 0.30
CA LYS A 6 16.56 -12.48 -0.61
C LYS A 6 16.36 -11.04 -0.30
N GLU A 7 16.13 -10.68 0.91
CA GLU A 7 15.95 -9.30 1.25
C GLU A 7 17.17 -8.49 0.91
N LYS A 8 18.33 -9.07 1.12
CA LYS A 8 19.53 -8.33 0.84
C LYS A 8 19.80 -8.19 -0.62
N THR A 9 19.14 -9.00 -1.44
CA THR A 9 19.38 -8.90 -2.86
C THR A 9 18.55 -7.83 -3.54
N LEU A 10 17.63 -7.21 -2.83
CA LEU A 10 16.89 -6.12 -3.44
C LEU A 10 17.81 -4.94 -3.67
N SER A 11 17.82 -4.42 -4.88
CA SER A 11 18.65 -3.29 -5.20
C SER A 11 18.07 -2.03 -4.57
N ARG A 12 18.88 -0.99 -4.52
CA ARG A 12 18.41 0.27 -4.01
C ARG A 12 17.23 0.77 -4.82
N ARG A 13 17.29 0.60 -6.13
CA ARG A 13 16.22 1.03 -7.00
C ARG A 13 14.92 0.29 -6.70
N GLU A 14 15.01 -1.00 -6.44
CA GLU A 14 13.83 -1.78 -6.13
C GLU A 14 13.22 -1.37 -4.81
N ARG A 15 14.06 -1.11 -3.83
CA ARG A 15 13.57 -0.66 -2.54
C ARG A 15 12.90 0.70 -2.65
N GLU A 16 13.46 1.56 -3.48
CA GLU A 16 12.90 2.88 -3.68
C GLU A 16 11.54 2.79 -4.36
N LYS A 17 11.40 1.89 -5.33
CA LYS A 17 10.11 1.71 -5.99
C LYS A 17 9.05 1.24 -5.01
N LEU A 18 9.41 0.33 -4.12
CA LEU A 18 8.46 -0.15 -3.13
C LEU A 18 8.06 0.96 -2.18
N ARG A 19 8.99 1.82 -1.82
CA ARG A 19 8.69 2.94 -0.95
C ARG A 19 7.76 3.92 -1.65
N GLN A 20 8.03 4.21 -2.92
CA GLN A 20 7.17 5.12 -3.67
C GLN A 20 5.76 4.56 -3.78
N ARG A 21 5.65 3.28 -4.06
CA ARG A 21 4.36 2.63 -4.17
C ARG A 21 3.59 2.75 -2.85
N ARG A 22 4.27 2.50 -1.76
CA ARG A 22 3.64 2.60 -0.45
C ARG A 22 3.17 4.02 -0.16
N ASP A 23 3.99 5.02 -0.50
CA ASP A 23 3.62 6.40 -0.27
C ASP A 23 2.37 6.78 -1.08
N MET A 24 2.28 6.28 -2.30
CA MET A 24 1.13 6.53 -3.15
C MET A 24 -0.13 5.92 -2.56
N LEU A 25 -0.02 4.68 -2.08
CA LEU A 25 -1.17 4.01 -1.50
C LEU A 25 -1.61 4.67 -0.20
N THR A 26 -0.65 5.13 0.59
CA THR A 26 -0.97 5.81 1.84
C THR A 26 -1.71 7.11 1.56
N ALA A 27 -1.25 7.86 0.56
CA ALA A 27 -1.91 9.11 0.20
C ALA A 27 -3.32 8.84 -0.30
N ALA A 28 -3.48 7.80 -1.13
CA ALA A 28 -4.78 7.45 -1.66
C ALA A 28 -5.74 7.05 -0.55
N LEU A 29 -5.27 6.24 0.38
CA LEU A 29 -6.11 5.80 1.48
C LEU A 29 -6.61 7.00 2.29
N ARG A 30 -5.71 7.93 2.57
CA ARG A 30 -6.08 9.11 3.31
C ARG A 30 -7.14 9.92 2.57
N LEU A 31 -6.94 10.17 1.29
CA LEU A 31 -7.88 10.95 0.53
C LEU A 31 -9.22 10.25 0.38
N PHE A 32 -9.22 8.95 0.12
CA PHE A 32 -10.46 8.20 0.01
C PHE A 32 -11.21 8.21 1.33
N SER A 33 -10.48 8.12 2.43
CA SER A 33 -11.12 8.15 3.75
C SER A 33 -11.74 9.49 4.06
N GLU A 34 -11.11 10.54 3.61
CA GLU A 34 -11.62 11.88 3.92
C GLU A 34 -12.70 12.33 2.97
N LYS A 35 -12.58 12.02 1.70
CA LYS A 35 -13.48 12.58 0.70
C LYS A 35 -14.35 11.55 -0.01
N GLY A 36 -14.07 10.29 0.15
CA GLY A 36 -14.79 9.27 -0.56
C GLY A 36 -14.17 8.97 -1.90
N TYR A 37 -14.37 7.74 -2.37
CA TYR A 37 -13.74 7.28 -3.60
C TYR A 37 -14.05 8.16 -4.80
N HIS A 38 -15.31 8.50 -4.97
CA HIS A 38 -15.72 9.22 -6.17
C HIS A 38 -15.22 10.66 -6.22
N SER A 39 -14.90 11.21 -5.07
CA SER A 39 -14.46 12.59 -5.01
C SER A 39 -12.96 12.78 -5.16
N VAL A 40 -12.23 11.71 -5.33
CA VAL A 40 -10.78 11.79 -5.41
C VAL A 40 -10.33 11.50 -6.82
N SER A 41 -9.37 12.27 -7.32
CA SER A 41 -8.83 12.06 -8.65
C SER A 41 -7.39 11.56 -8.56
N MET A 42 -6.90 10.99 -9.65
CA MET A 42 -5.51 10.55 -9.69
C MET A 42 -4.57 11.74 -9.53
N HIS A 43 -4.96 12.92 -10.03
CA HIS A 43 -4.12 14.09 -9.87
C HIS A 43 -3.99 14.48 -8.40
N GLU A 44 -5.06 14.36 -7.65
CA GLU A 44 -5.01 14.66 -6.23
C GLU A 44 -4.10 13.68 -5.50
N ILE A 45 -4.16 12.41 -5.88
CA ILE A 45 -3.32 11.42 -5.24
C ILE A 45 -1.85 11.70 -5.53
N ALA A 46 -1.55 12.06 -6.78
CA ALA A 46 -0.18 12.39 -7.14
C ALA A 46 0.31 13.58 -6.34
N GLU A 47 -0.52 14.60 -6.22
CA GLU A 47 -0.18 15.78 -5.46
C GLU A 47 0.06 15.46 -4.00
N GLU A 48 -0.85 14.72 -3.42
CA GLU A 48 -0.76 14.38 -2.00
C GLU A 48 0.49 13.56 -1.71
N SER A 49 0.86 12.66 -2.62
CA SER A 49 2.03 11.84 -2.42
C SER A 49 3.31 12.50 -2.92
N GLU A 50 3.16 13.70 -3.52
CA GLU A 50 4.29 14.47 -4.02
C GLU A 50 5.02 13.80 -5.16
N PHE A 51 4.28 13.14 -6.02
CA PHE A 51 4.84 12.55 -7.22
C PHE A 51 4.18 13.17 -8.45
N ALA A 52 4.92 13.17 -9.56
CA ALA A 52 4.33 13.61 -10.81
C ALA A 52 3.23 12.64 -11.21
N ILE A 53 2.22 13.15 -11.89
CA ILE A 53 1.12 12.31 -12.31
C ILE A 53 1.59 11.17 -13.22
N GLY A 54 2.58 11.43 -14.06
CA GLY A 54 3.11 10.37 -14.92
C GLY A 54 3.76 9.26 -14.11
N THR A 55 4.40 9.61 -13.02
CA THR A 55 5.01 8.61 -12.16
C THR A 55 3.94 7.73 -11.50
N LEU A 56 2.86 8.36 -11.06
CA LEU A 56 1.77 7.61 -10.46
C LEU A 56 1.19 6.61 -11.45
N TYR A 57 1.02 7.03 -12.71
CA TYR A 57 0.47 6.15 -13.73
C TYR A 57 1.40 5.01 -14.10
N LYS A 58 2.67 5.10 -13.76
CA LYS A 58 3.56 3.98 -13.97
C LYS A 58 3.29 2.86 -12.99
N PHE A 59 2.73 3.19 -11.83
CA PHE A 59 2.43 2.19 -10.81
C PHE A 59 0.99 1.68 -10.88
N PHE A 60 0.06 2.54 -11.23
CA PHE A 60 -1.35 2.18 -11.24
C PHE A 60 -2.01 2.75 -12.48
N ARG A 61 -2.71 1.91 -13.22
CA ARG A 61 -3.29 2.32 -14.50
C ARG A 61 -4.35 3.39 -14.36
N ASN A 62 -5.13 3.31 -13.32
CA ASN A 62 -6.19 4.28 -13.08
C ASN A 62 -6.61 4.20 -11.64
N LYS A 63 -7.58 5.01 -11.26
CA LYS A 63 -8.02 5.08 -9.88
C LYS A 63 -8.59 3.75 -9.41
N GLU A 64 -9.31 3.08 -10.27
CA GLU A 64 -9.90 1.81 -9.93
C GLU A 64 -8.84 0.76 -9.65
N ASP A 65 -7.80 0.74 -10.48
CA ASP A 65 -6.71 -0.18 -10.30
C ASP A 65 -6.03 0.06 -8.95
N LEU A 66 -5.78 1.31 -8.64
CA LEU A 66 -5.13 1.70 -7.39
C LEU A 66 -6.02 1.30 -6.20
N TYR A 67 -7.30 1.54 -6.32
CA TYR A 67 -8.23 1.22 -5.25
C TYR A 67 -8.28 -0.28 -4.99
N ARG A 68 -8.25 -1.07 -6.08
CA ARG A 68 -8.27 -2.51 -5.93
C ARG A 68 -7.05 -3.00 -5.17
N VAL A 69 -5.87 -2.48 -5.50
CA VAL A 69 -4.65 -2.85 -4.81
C VAL A 69 -4.74 -2.46 -3.34
N LEU A 70 -5.25 -1.25 -3.09
CA LEU A 70 -5.37 -0.75 -1.73
C LEU A 70 -6.27 -1.64 -0.89
N VAL A 71 -7.40 -2.03 -1.45
CA VAL A 71 -8.35 -2.87 -0.73
C VAL A 71 -7.73 -4.24 -0.43
N LEU A 72 -7.03 -4.80 -1.41
CA LEU A 72 -6.42 -6.10 -1.21
C LEU A 72 -5.35 -6.06 -0.13
N GLU A 73 -4.58 -5.00 -0.08
CA GLU A 73 -3.55 -4.88 0.93
C GLU A 73 -4.14 -4.65 2.31
N GLN A 74 -5.25 -3.94 2.39
CA GLN A 74 -5.94 -3.77 3.65
C GLN A 74 -6.49 -5.11 4.14
N ALA A 75 -7.04 -5.89 3.21
CA ALA A 75 -7.57 -7.18 3.56
C ALA A 75 -6.49 -8.09 4.11
N ASP A 76 -5.30 -8.04 3.49
CA ASP A 76 -4.19 -8.84 3.96
C ASP A 76 -3.78 -8.43 5.37
N ALA A 77 -3.72 -7.14 5.61
CA ALA A 77 -3.35 -6.65 6.93
C ALA A 77 -4.34 -7.10 7.99
N ILE A 78 -5.62 -7.05 7.66
CA ILE A 78 -6.64 -7.48 8.59
C ILE A 78 -6.54 -8.97 8.85
N HIS A 79 -6.33 -9.73 7.79
CA HIS A 79 -6.19 -11.17 7.90
C HIS A 79 -5.00 -11.52 8.82
N ASP A 80 -3.86 -10.86 8.58
CA ASP A 80 -2.67 -11.11 9.38
C ASP A 80 -2.91 -10.78 10.84
N ALA A 81 -3.59 -9.69 11.09
CA ALA A 81 -3.88 -9.27 12.46
C ALA A 81 -4.77 -10.29 13.15
N LEU A 82 -5.77 -10.81 12.44
CA LEU A 82 -6.66 -11.79 13.03
C LEU A 82 -5.95 -13.10 13.30
N VAL A 83 -5.11 -13.53 12.37
CA VAL A 83 -4.37 -14.76 12.56
C VAL A 83 -3.44 -14.63 13.75
N GLY A 84 -2.77 -13.50 13.86
CA GLY A 84 -1.90 -13.27 15.00
C GLY A 84 -2.64 -13.30 16.30
N ALA A 85 -3.81 -12.67 16.33
CA ALA A 85 -4.60 -12.65 17.55
C ALA A 85 -5.05 -14.05 17.92
N LEU A 86 -5.42 -14.86 16.93
CA LEU A 86 -5.86 -16.20 17.24
C LEU A 86 -4.73 -17.09 17.70
N GLU A 87 -3.53 -16.81 17.25
CA GLU A 87 -2.40 -17.62 17.65
C GLU A 87 -1.83 -17.24 18.98
N GLU A 88 -2.17 -16.08 19.46
CA GLU A 88 -1.68 -15.66 20.74
C GLU A 88 -2.30 -16.48 21.85
N PRO A 89 -1.54 -16.82 22.83
CA PRO A 89 -2.10 -17.59 23.94
C PRO A 89 -3.10 -16.75 24.67
N ARG A 90 -4.22 -17.34 24.90
CA ARG A 90 -5.18 -16.58 25.59
C ARG A 90 -5.17 -16.98 26.96
N ASP A 91 -4.19 -16.78 27.63
CA ASP A 91 -4.06 -17.23 28.95
C ASP A 91 -5.17 -16.90 29.78
N GLU A 92 -5.77 -15.88 29.48
CA GLU A 92 -6.82 -15.49 30.31
C GLU A 92 -7.86 -16.49 30.41
N ILE A 93 -7.90 -17.37 29.53
CA ILE A 93 -8.92 -18.34 29.61
C ILE A 93 -8.74 -19.34 30.70
#